data_5eb68c52d859e4f6d26fecd741a95a35
#
_entry.id   5eb68c52d859e4f6d26fecd741a95a35
#
_cell.length_a   1.000
_cell.length_b   1.000
_cell.length_c   1.000
_cell.angle_alpha   90.00
_cell.angle_beta   90.00
_cell.angle_gamma   90.00
#
_symmetry.space_group_name_H-M   'P 1'
#
loop_
_entity.id
_entity.type
_entity.pdbx_description
1 polymer ?
#
loop_
_entity_poly.entity_id
_entity_poly.type
_entity_poly.pdbx_seq_one_letter_code
_entity_poly.pdbx_strand_id
1 'polypeptide(L)'
;MRTSLLLCLLPSLLLAASPYPEKTPDTPGNRLIDRYFAEQTREITAENGLAQITTAADWEAKAPEYRRQLFEMLGLDPLPEKTPLNATKTGELKGDGYIVEKMHFQSMPGLYVTANLYLPDKVEKPLPTILYVCGHAVVVKDGVSLGNKAGYEHHGVWYARHGYACMIIDTVQLGEIRGEHHGTYSKGRWWWFSRGYTPAGLEAWSCIRALDYLETRKEVDKTRFGVTGRSGGGAYSWWITALDERIKASAPTAGVTDMQNQVIDGCVEGHCDCMFFLNTYRWNFERMVALAAPRPLLIVNTDKDTIFPIDGVFRIYQNVRKIYTLLGKEGNIGLQVSEGPHKDLQPLNIGAFHWFERFLKGADSMAVLDEGAKKTIQPASLRVFTEIPKDEINTKADETFVPMAKAPAPATNAADWSKQSDTWMQELKAKVFNGWPKDIASVNPQKESSAEVDGIRMTAYDFDSQSPFRLRLYIVHRDGLRAEDLQLVALNVLDEAGWDEFCATYHSRFGKLIEV
;
A
#
# COMPACT_ATOMS: atom_id res chain seq x y z
N MET A 1 -59.06 -34.79 7.28
CA MET A 1 -58.34 -33.55 7.57
C MET A 1 -56.89 -33.89 7.76
N ARG A 2 -56.05 -33.66 6.76
CA ARG A 2 -54.59 -33.83 6.85
C ARG A 2 -53.99 -32.43 6.91
N THR A 3 -53.41 -32.09 8.04
CA THR A 3 -52.72 -30.82 8.29
C THR A 3 -51.28 -30.97 7.79
N SER A 4 -50.99 -30.30 6.67
CA SER A 4 -49.62 -30.19 6.15
C SER A 4 -48.86 -29.12 6.91
N LEU A 5 -47.83 -29.48 7.63
CA LEU A 5 -46.88 -28.56 8.26
C LEU A 5 -45.92 -28.08 7.19
N LEU A 6 -46.03 -26.79 6.86
CA LEU A 6 -45.05 -26.10 5.99
C LEU A 6 -43.82 -25.71 6.83
N LEU A 7 -42.72 -26.43 6.65
CA LEU A 7 -41.42 -26.10 7.26
C LEU A 7 -40.81 -24.96 6.41
N CYS A 8 -40.86 -23.72 6.90
CA CYS A 8 -40.11 -22.62 6.35
C CYS A 8 -38.63 -22.81 6.72
N LEU A 9 -37.83 -23.30 5.79
CA LEU A 9 -36.37 -23.23 5.84
C LEU A 9 -35.97 -21.77 5.61
N LEU A 10 -35.68 -21.05 6.68
CA LEU A 10 -34.92 -19.80 6.63
C LEU A 10 -33.50 -20.13 6.16
N PRO A 11 -32.99 -19.48 5.11
CA PRO A 11 -31.57 -19.62 4.78
C PRO A 11 -30.77 -19.02 5.93
N SER A 12 -29.99 -19.85 6.62
CA SER A 12 -28.95 -19.40 7.53
C SER A 12 -28.00 -18.52 6.71
N LEU A 13 -28.08 -17.21 6.88
CA LEU A 13 -26.98 -16.33 6.50
C LEU A 13 -25.78 -16.77 7.35
N LEU A 14 -24.91 -17.59 6.77
CA LEU A 14 -23.53 -17.71 7.21
C LEU A 14 -22.95 -16.30 7.03
N LEU A 15 -22.96 -15.51 8.10
CA LEU A 15 -22.05 -14.38 8.24
C LEU A 15 -20.66 -14.99 8.09
N ALA A 16 -20.04 -14.77 6.92
CA ALA A 16 -18.64 -15.04 6.77
C ALA A 16 -17.93 -14.34 7.93
N ALA A 17 -17.24 -15.10 8.77
CA ALA A 17 -16.40 -14.52 9.81
C ALA A 17 -15.52 -13.46 9.14
N SER A 18 -15.36 -12.32 9.80
CA SER A 18 -14.46 -11.28 9.33
C SER A 18 -13.13 -11.94 8.95
N PRO A 19 -12.57 -11.71 7.76
CA PRO A 19 -11.27 -12.27 7.41
C PRO A 19 -10.14 -11.66 8.26
N TYR A 20 -10.46 -10.70 9.12
CA TYR A 20 -9.51 -10.00 9.99
C TYR A 20 -9.47 -10.68 11.36
N PRO A 21 -8.28 -10.85 11.95
CA PRO A 21 -8.16 -11.40 13.29
C PRO A 21 -8.97 -10.57 14.28
N GLU A 22 -9.49 -11.24 15.28
CA GLU A 22 -10.02 -10.56 16.47
C GLU A 22 -8.94 -9.60 17.00
N LYS A 23 -9.35 -8.51 17.66
CA LYS A 23 -8.40 -7.57 18.29
C LYS A 23 -7.32 -8.35 19.04
N THR A 24 -6.08 -7.97 18.81
CA THR A 24 -4.92 -8.52 19.52
C THR A 24 -5.23 -8.58 21.01
N PRO A 25 -5.08 -9.74 21.67
CA PRO A 25 -5.40 -9.87 23.08
C PRO A 25 -4.67 -8.82 23.92
N ASP A 26 -5.34 -8.23 24.91
CA ASP A 26 -4.71 -7.27 25.83
C ASP A 26 -3.80 -8.02 26.84
N THR A 27 -2.60 -8.35 26.39
CA THR A 27 -1.55 -8.98 27.19
C THR A 27 -0.44 -7.97 27.51
N PRO A 28 0.34 -8.20 28.59
CA PRO A 28 1.51 -7.35 28.88
C PRO A 28 2.48 -7.22 27.70
N GLY A 29 2.74 -8.31 26.99
CA GLY A 29 3.62 -8.33 25.82
C GLY A 29 3.07 -7.47 24.67
N ASN A 30 1.78 -7.61 24.34
CA ASN A 30 1.14 -6.82 23.30
C ASN A 30 1.16 -5.31 23.65
N ARG A 31 0.90 -4.94 24.91
CA ARG A 31 1.03 -3.53 25.35
C ARG A 31 2.45 -2.97 25.20
N LEU A 32 3.48 -3.79 25.37
CA LEU A 32 4.87 -3.37 25.12
C LEU A 32 5.12 -3.14 23.62
N ILE A 33 4.58 -4.01 22.75
CA ILE A 33 4.66 -3.85 21.30
C ILE A 33 3.91 -2.59 20.86
N ASP A 34 2.70 -2.35 21.34
CA ASP A 34 1.92 -1.14 21.05
C ASP A 34 2.69 0.13 21.47
N ARG A 35 3.30 0.11 22.66
CA ARG A 35 4.14 1.20 23.13
C ARG A 35 5.35 1.41 22.23
N TYR A 36 6.01 0.35 21.79
CA TYR A 36 7.12 0.44 20.85
C TYR A 36 6.69 1.06 19.52
N PHE A 37 5.57 0.62 18.93
CA PHE A 37 5.06 1.20 17.71
C PHE A 37 4.66 2.67 17.87
N ALA A 38 4.11 3.05 19.02
CA ALA A 38 3.82 4.44 19.33
C ALA A 38 5.09 5.31 19.42
N GLU A 39 6.16 4.80 20.05
CA GLU A 39 7.46 5.48 20.11
C GLU A 39 8.08 5.61 18.71
N GLN A 40 8.08 4.52 17.91
CA GLN A 40 8.60 4.52 16.53
C GLN A 40 7.81 5.46 15.60
N THR A 41 6.49 5.50 15.73
CA THR A 41 5.64 6.41 14.94
C THR A 41 5.97 7.87 15.23
N ARG A 42 6.17 8.23 16.51
CA ARG A 42 6.57 9.59 16.89
C ARG A 42 7.95 9.95 16.35
N GLU A 43 8.92 9.04 16.47
CA GLU A 43 10.28 9.21 15.95
C GLU A 43 10.27 9.41 14.41
N ILE A 44 9.60 8.53 13.69
CA ILE A 44 9.46 8.62 12.22
C ILE A 44 8.81 9.95 11.81
N THR A 45 7.76 10.36 12.50
CA THR A 45 7.06 11.62 12.20
C THR A 45 7.96 12.83 12.45
N ALA A 46 8.75 12.82 13.53
CA ALA A 46 9.64 13.92 13.87
C ALA A 46 10.87 13.98 12.97
N GLU A 47 11.52 12.85 12.70
CA GLU A 47 12.81 12.80 12.00
C GLU A 47 12.66 12.67 10.48
N ASN A 48 11.64 11.93 10.03
CA ASN A 48 11.44 11.57 8.63
C ASN A 48 10.18 12.17 8.00
N GLY A 49 9.58 13.16 8.63
CA GLY A 49 8.55 14.00 8.05
C GLY A 49 9.12 15.08 7.11
N LEU A 50 8.32 16.11 6.85
CA LEU A 50 8.72 17.25 6.01
C LEU A 50 9.27 18.44 6.82
N ALA A 51 9.37 18.32 8.14
CA ALA A 51 9.77 19.43 9.01
C ALA A 51 11.19 19.97 8.72
N GLN A 52 12.06 19.14 8.18
CA GLN A 52 13.45 19.50 7.83
C GLN A 52 13.56 20.25 6.49
N ILE A 53 12.48 20.30 5.71
CA ILE A 53 12.43 21.04 4.45
C ILE A 53 11.98 22.47 4.76
N THR A 54 12.92 23.42 4.72
CA THR A 54 12.69 24.80 5.13
C THR A 54 12.77 25.81 3.98
N THR A 55 13.32 25.40 2.83
CA THR A 55 13.43 26.21 1.63
C THR A 55 12.99 25.44 0.38
N ALA A 56 12.70 26.16 -0.71
CA ALA A 56 12.43 25.55 -2.02
C ALA A 56 13.64 24.70 -2.48
N ALA A 57 14.86 25.19 -2.28
CA ALA A 57 16.08 24.51 -2.66
C ALA A 57 16.26 23.18 -1.90
N ASP A 58 15.89 23.11 -0.62
CA ASP A 58 15.92 21.85 0.14
C ASP A 58 14.99 20.80 -0.50
N TRP A 59 13.77 21.24 -0.89
CA TRP A 59 12.81 20.38 -1.56
C TRP A 59 13.31 19.89 -2.92
N GLU A 60 13.78 20.81 -3.76
CA GLU A 60 14.29 20.51 -5.10
C GLU A 60 15.48 19.52 -5.05
N ALA A 61 16.33 19.64 -4.04
CA ALA A 61 17.44 18.70 -3.81
C ALA A 61 16.98 17.31 -3.32
N LYS A 62 15.90 17.25 -2.52
CA LYS A 62 15.45 15.99 -1.88
C LYS A 62 14.39 15.23 -2.67
N ALA A 63 13.54 15.90 -3.42
CA ALA A 63 12.43 15.26 -4.14
C ALA A 63 12.88 14.15 -5.11
N PRO A 64 13.98 14.28 -5.89
CA PRO A 64 14.46 13.20 -6.75
C PRO A 64 14.87 11.94 -5.95
N GLU A 65 15.55 12.13 -4.81
CA GLU A 65 15.93 11.04 -3.92
C GLU A 65 14.69 10.34 -3.34
N TYR A 66 13.71 11.12 -2.85
CA TYR A 66 12.46 10.56 -2.33
C TYR A 66 11.71 9.78 -3.41
N ARG A 67 11.63 10.29 -4.63
CA ARG A 67 11.00 9.54 -5.72
C ARG A 67 11.71 8.22 -6.01
N ARG A 68 13.04 8.19 -6.04
CA ARG A 68 13.82 6.96 -6.20
C ARG A 68 13.55 5.97 -5.04
N GLN A 69 13.56 6.47 -3.79
CA GLN A 69 13.23 5.65 -2.62
C GLN A 69 11.82 5.06 -2.72
N LEU A 70 10.84 5.82 -3.23
CA LEU A 70 9.49 5.32 -3.42
C LEU A 70 9.43 4.20 -4.49
N PHE A 71 10.14 4.37 -5.61
CA PHE A 71 10.27 3.29 -6.60
C PHE A 71 10.85 2.02 -5.97
N GLU A 72 11.90 2.13 -5.18
CA GLU A 72 12.51 0.99 -4.49
C GLU A 72 11.53 0.34 -3.49
N MET A 73 10.85 1.13 -2.66
CA MET A 73 9.87 0.64 -1.67
C MET A 73 8.63 -0.03 -2.30
N LEU A 74 8.38 0.23 -3.57
CA LEU A 74 7.31 -0.41 -4.35
C LEU A 74 7.80 -1.60 -5.19
N GLY A 75 9.10 -1.95 -5.13
CA GLY A 75 9.69 -3.00 -5.96
C GLY A 75 9.81 -2.63 -7.44
N LEU A 76 9.90 -1.34 -7.74
CA LEU A 76 10.00 -0.77 -9.09
C LEU A 76 11.38 -0.15 -9.38
N ASP A 77 12.38 -0.47 -8.59
CA ASP A 77 13.77 -0.10 -8.85
C ASP A 77 14.65 -1.36 -8.84
N PRO A 78 15.09 -1.87 -10.02
CA PRO A 78 14.84 -1.31 -11.35
C PRO A 78 13.39 -1.49 -11.83
N LEU A 79 12.93 -0.57 -12.69
CA LEU A 79 11.63 -0.72 -13.36
C LEU A 79 11.55 -2.03 -14.16
N PRO A 80 10.39 -2.69 -14.20
CA PRO A 80 10.17 -3.79 -15.12
C PRO A 80 10.41 -3.37 -16.58
N GLU A 81 10.84 -4.30 -17.42
CA GLU A 81 11.05 -4.04 -18.83
C GLU A 81 9.74 -3.58 -19.52
N LYS A 82 9.84 -2.51 -20.30
CA LYS A 82 8.71 -2.02 -21.11
C LYS A 82 8.53 -2.90 -22.37
N THR A 83 7.85 -4.01 -22.20
CA THR A 83 7.48 -4.91 -23.31
C THR A 83 6.32 -4.33 -24.15
N PRO A 84 6.06 -4.84 -25.37
CA PRO A 84 4.90 -4.44 -26.16
C PRO A 84 3.59 -4.58 -25.37
N LEU A 85 2.74 -3.55 -25.43
CA LEU A 85 1.47 -3.52 -24.70
C LEU A 85 0.43 -4.53 -25.23
N ASN A 86 0.56 -5.00 -26.46
CA ASN A 86 -0.41 -5.88 -27.13
C ASN A 86 -1.87 -5.42 -26.92
N ALA A 87 -2.07 -4.12 -27.02
CA ALA A 87 -3.36 -3.50 -26.74
C ALA A 87 -4.40 -3.91 -27.78
N THR A 88 -5.53 -4.41 -27.30
CA THR A 88 -6.61 -4.94 -28.14
C THR A 88 -7.95 -4.35 -27.75
N LYS A 89 -8.64 -3.74 -28.71
CA LYS A 89 -10.04 -3.32 -28.57
C LYS A 89 -10.93 -4.55 -28.84
N THR A 90 -11.76 -4.93 -27.86
CA THR A 90 -12.65 -6.11 -27.95
C THR A 90 -14.10 -5.74 -28.28
N GLY A 91 -14.45 -4.48 -28.18
CA GLY A 91 -15.78 -4.01 -28.51
C GLY A 91 -15.99 -2.53 -28.24
N GLU A 92 -17.19 -2.06 -28.55
CA GLU A 92 -17.58 -0.66 -28.38
C GLU A 92 -19.02 -0.55 -27.92
N LEU A 93 -19.33 0.44 -27.10
CA LEU A 93 -20.68 0.86 -26.76
C LEU A 93 -20.85 2.33 -27.16
N LYS A 94 -22.05 2.67 -27.64
CA LYS A 94 -22.44 4.06 -27.91
C LYS A 94 -23.50 4.49 -26.93
N GLY A 95 -23.29 5.64 -26.32
CA GLY A 95 -24.23 6.31 -25.47
C GLY A 95 -24.59 7.69 -26.01
N ASP A 96 -25.39 8.41 -25.28
CA ASP A 96 -25.75 9.78 -25.62
C ASP A 96 -24.58 10.72 -25.32
N GLY A 97 -23.93 11.21 -26.41
CA GLY A 97 -22.78 12.12 -26.37
C GLY A 97 -21.44 11.46 -26.04
N TYR A 98 -21.37 10.11 -26.00
CA TYR A 98 -20.10 9.40 -25.74
C TYR A 98 -20.04 8.03 -26.39
N ILE A 99 -18.81 7.53 -26.53
CA ILE A 99 -18.51 6.13 -26.85
C ILE A 99 -17.64 5.51 -25.77
N VAL A 100 -17.73 4.18 -25.58
CA VAL A 100 -16.89 3.41 -24.68
C VAL A 100 -16.19 2.31 -25.46
N GLU A 101 -14.89 2.36 -25.56
CA GLU A 101 -14.09 1.28 -26.10
C GLU A 101 -13.73 0.30 -24.98
N LYS A 102 -14.13 -0.98 -25.15
CA LYS A 102 -13.73 -2.08 -24.29
C LYS A 102 -12.40 -2.61 -24.79
N MET A 103 -11.42 -2.69 -23.90
CA MET A 103 -10.08 -3.06 -24.32
C MET A 103 -9.27 -3.69 -23.19
N HIS A 104 -8.20 -4.34 -23.57
CA HIS A 104 -7.15 -4.76 -22.64
C HIS A 104 -5.77 -4.43 -23.23
N PHE A 105 -4.80 -4.39 -22.36
CA PHE A 105 -3.37 -4.38 -22.70
C PHE A 105 -2.59 -5.25 -21.72
N GLN A 106 -1.33 -5.55 -22.04
CA GLN A 106 -0.44 -6.28 -21.15
C GLN A 106 0.55 -5.31 -20.50
N SER A 107 0.53 -5.18 -19.18
CA SER A 107 1.52 -4.38 -18.44
C SER A 107 2.89 -5.09 -18.38
N MET A 108 2.88 -6.41 -18.38
CA MET A 108 3.98 -7.36 -18.62
C MET A 108 3.44 -8.51 -19.46
N PRO A 109 4.30 -9.34 -20.10
CA PRO A 109 3.81 -10.49 -20.85
C PRO A 109 2.89 -11.38 -20.03
N GLY A 110 1.66 -11.57 -20.49
CA GLY A 110 0.62 -12.34 -19.79
C GLY A 110 -0.07 -11.62 -18.62
N LEU A 111 0.42 -10.46 -18.19
CA LEU A 111 -0.23 -9.66 -17.14
C LEU A 111 -1.21 -8.67 -17.79
N TYR A 112 -2.47 -9.06 -17.85
CA TYR A 112 -3.52 -8.32 -18.53
C TYR A 112 -4.14 -7.25 -17.64
N VAL A 113 -4.29 -6.06 -18.19
CA VAL A 113 -5.06 -4.96 -17.61
C VAL A 113 -6.28 -4.71 -18.49
N THR A 114 -7.47 -4.99 -17.97
CA THR A 114 -8.72 -4.68 -18.63
C THR A 114 -9.15 -3.26 -18.36
N ALA A 115 -9.68 -2.58 -19.38
CA ALA A 115 -10.01 -1.16 -19.32
C ALA A 115 -11.24 -0.82 -20.17
N ASN A 116 -11.88 0.30 -19.79
CA ASN A 116 -12.88 0.97 -20.61
C ASN A 116 -12.40 2.39 -20.90
N LEU A 117 -12.20 2.72 -22.17
CA LEU A 117 -11.82 4.06 -22.62
C LEU A 117 -13.08 4.80 -23.10
N TYR A 118 -13.44 5.84 -22.35
CA TYR A 118 -14.58 6.71 -22.63
C TYR A 118 -14.10 7.91 -23.43
N LEU A 119 -14.78 8.22 -24.52
CA LEU A 119 -14.49 9.34 -25.41
C LEU A 119 -15.78 10.07 -25.74
N PRO A 120 -15.76 11.40 -26.00
CA PRO A 120 -16.88 12.06 -26.69
C PRO A 120 -17.22 11.35 -28.00
N ASP A 121 -18.47 11.37 -28.43
CA ASP A 121 -18.90 10.82 -29.71
C ASP A 121 -18.23 11.52 -30.91
N LYS A 122 -17.76 12.76 -30.75
CA LYS A 122 -16.99 13.52 -31.71
C LYS A 122 -15.71 14.08 -31.08
N VAL A 123 -14.58 13.76 -31.66
CA VAL A 123 -13.26 14.27 -31.23
C VAL A 123 -12.65 15.05 -32.39
N GLU A 124 -12.62 16.37 -32.25
CA GLU A 124 -12.07 17.28 -33.28
C GLU A 124 -10.59 17.62 -33.03
N LYS A 125 -10.14 17.56 -31.79
CA LYS A 125 -8.77 17.87 -31.34
C LYS A 125 -8.37 16.96 -30.18
N PRO A 126 -7.08 16.76 -29.91
CA PRO A 126 -6.63 15.99 -28.75
C PRO A 126 -7.19 16.53 -27.43
N LEU A 127 -7.66 15.60 -26.59
CA LEU A 127 -8.42 15.88 -25.37
C LEU A 127 -7.52 15.79 -24.12
N PRO A 128 -7.74 16.63 -23.10
CA PRO A 128 -7.24 16.33 -21.77
C PRO A 128 -7.76 14.96 -21.34
N THR A 129 -6.93 14.19 -20.67
CA THR A 129 -7.20 12.77 -20.46
C THR A 129 -7.09 12.42 -18.98
N ILE A 130 -8.10 11.75 -18.47
CA ILE A 130 -8.15 11.26 -17.08
C ILE A 130 -7.85 9.76 -17.06
N LEU A 131 -6.85 9.37 -16.29
CA LEU A 131 -6.69 7.99 -15.83
C LEU A 131 -7.52 7.83 -14.54
N TYR A 132 -8.59 7.07 -14.61
CA TYR A 132 -9.39 6.72 -13.44
C TYR A 132 -8.97 5.35 -12.93
N VAL A 133 -8.46 5.29 -11.70
CA VAL A 133 -8.06 4.05 -11.05
C VAL A 133 -9.10 3.61 -10.04
N CYS A 134 -9.47 2.33 -10.10
CA CYS A 134 -10.62 1.81 -9.38
C CYS A 134 -10.30 1.51 -7.91
N GLY A 135 -11.26 1.79 -7.04
CA GLY A 135 -11.29 1.26 -5.68
C GLY A 135 -11.78 -0.20 -5.62
N HIS A 136 -12.01 -0.70 -4.42
CA HIS A 136 -12.35 -2.12 -4.20
C HIS A 136 -13.85 -2.44 -4.41
N ALA A 137 -14.43 -1.99 -5.51
CA ALA A 137 -15.79 -2.38 -5.89
C ALA A 137 -15.81 -3.82 -6.41
N VAL A 138 -16.61 -4.68 -5.81
CA VAL A 138 -16.86 -6.04 -6.29
C VAL A 138 -18.05 -6.04 -7.24
N VAL A 139 -17.82 -6.31 -8.52
CA VAL A 139 -18.86 -6.34 -9.54
C VAL A 139 -18.87 -7.74 -10.18
N VAL A 140 -19.84 -8.56 -9.75
CA VAL A 140 -19.99 -9.96 -10.18
C VAL A 140 -21.40 -10.19 -10.67
N LYS A 141 -21.57 -10.92 -11.76
CA LYS A 141 -22.84 -11.40 -12.26
C LYS A 141 -22.72 -12.88 -12.61
N ASP A 142 -23.64 -13.68 -12.09
CA ASP A 142 -23.70 -15.13 -12.32
C ASP A 142 -22.34 -15.85 -12.09
N GLY A 143 -21.64 -15.46 -11.01
CA GLY A 143 -20.32 -15.99 -10.64
C GLY A 143 -19.14 -15.45 -11.47
N VAL A 144 -19.39 -14.62 -12.49
CA VAL A 144 -18.37 -14.05 -13.37
C VAL A 144 -18.00 -12.63 -12.93
N SER A 145 -16.69 -12.36 -12.78
CA SER A 145 -16.20 -11.00 -12.54
C SER A 145 -16.38 -10.13 -13.78
N LEU A 146 -16.96 -8.96 -13.61
CA LEU A 146 -17.09 -7.94 -14.65
C LEU A 146 -15.97 -6.89 -14.59
N GLY A 147 -15.06 -7.04 -13.62
CA GLY A 147 -14.04 -6.05 -13.29
C GLY A 147 -14.61 -4.91 -12.45
N ASN A 148 -13.79 -4.36 -11.54
CA ASN A 148 -14.22 -3.25 -10.70
C ASN A 148 -14.44 -1.95 -11.48
N LYS A 149 -13.84 -1.78 -12.68
CA LYS A 149 -14.09 -0.66 -13.59
C LYS A 149 -15.59 -0.46 -13.91
N ALA A 150 -16.35 -1.57 -13.97
CA ALA A 150 -17.78 -1.52 -14.22
C ALA A 150 -18.60 -0.90 -13.07
N GLY A 151 -18.00 -0.77 -11.88
CA GLY A 151 -18.60 -0.06 -10.74
C GLY A 151 -18.43 1.46 -10.79
N TYR A 152 -17.53 1.96 -11.64
CA TYR A 152 -17.14 3.39 -11.71
C TYR A 152 -17.45 4.04 -13.06
N GLU A 153 -18.25 3.41 -13.90
CA GLU A 153 -18.57 3.83 -15.27
C GLU A 153 -19.09 5.27 -15.36
N HIS A 154 -19.83 5.71 -14.35
CA HIS A 154 -20.42 7.03 -14.27
C HIS A 154 -19.37 8.16 -14.33
N HIS A 155 -18.20 7.96 -13.77
CA HIS A 155 -17.09 8.92 -13.91
C HIS A 155 -16.63 9.02 -15.36
N GLY A 156 -16.44 7.89 -16.05
CA GLY A 156 -16.04 7.86 -17.44
C GLY A 156 -17.05 8.54 -18.36
N VAL A 157 -18.35 8.30 -18.14
CA VAL A 157 -19.43 8.95 -18.87
C VAL A 157 -19.43 10.47 -18.65
N TRP A 158 -19.28 10.91 -17.40
CA TRP A 158 -19.22 12.33 -17.08
C TRP A 158 -18.05 13.01 -17.81
N TYR A 159 -16.83 12.46 -17.68
CA TYR A 159 -15.63 13.01 -18.32
C TYR A 159 -15.79 13.09 -19.85
N ALA A 160 -16.27 12.02 -20.47
CA ALA A 160 -16.46 12.00 -21.92
C ALA A 160 -17.47 13.09 -22.39
N ARG A 161 -18.61 13.21 -21.72
CA ARG A 161 -19.61 14.26 -22.03
C ARG A 161 -19.07 15.66 -21.84
N HIS A 162 -18.08 15.82 -20.97
CA HIS A 162 -17.43 17.11 -20.71
C HIS A 162 -16.12 17.29 -21.48
N GLY A 163 -15.90 16.54 -22.58
CA GLY A 163 -14.79 16.76 -23.51
C GLY A 163 -13.43 16.31 -22.97
N TYR A 164 -13.39 15.25 -22.21
CA TYR A 164 -12.18 14.51 -21.84
C TYR A 164 -12.14 13.14 -22.52
N ALA A 165 -10.96 12.58 -22.72
CA ALA A 165 -10.81 11.15 -22.73
C ALA A 165 -10.72 10.63 -21.29
N CYS A 166 -11.35 9.53 -20.95
CA CYS A 166 -11.22 8.92 -19.62
C CYS A 166 -11.00 7.42 -19.76
N MET A 167 -9.86 6.94 -19.25
CA MET A 167 -9.56 5.53 -19.19
C MET A 167 -9.76 5.02 -17.78
N ILE A 168 -10.71 4.10 -17.59
CA ILE A 168 -10.95 3.41 -16.33
C ILE A 168 -10.33 2.03 -16.43
N ILE A 169 -9.34 1.73 -15.56
CA ILE A 169 -8.64 0.46 -15.53
C ILE A 169 -9.07 -0.40 -14.33
N ASP A 170 -9.12 -1.71 -14.53
CA ASP A 170 -9.29 -2.66 -13.43
C ASP A 170 -8.04 -2.76 -12.56
N THR A 171 -8.24 -3.07 -11.29
CA THR A 171 -7.18 -3.50 -10.39
C THR A 171 -6.95 -5.00 -10.51
N VAL A 172 -5.77 -5.47 -10.12
CA VAL A 172 -5.39 -6.89 -10.24
C VAL A 172 -6.32 -7.79 -9.41
N GLN A 173 -6.66 -7.43 -8.17
CA GLN A 173 -7.50 -8.25 -7.30
C GLN A 173 -8.94 -8.38 -7.79
N LEU A 174 -9.49 -7.30 -8.33
CA LEU A 174 -10.92 -7.16 -8.62
C LEU A 174 -11.20 -6.96 -10.11
N GLY A 175 -10.22 -7.24 -10.96
CA GLY A 175 -10.36 -7.23 -12.42
C GLY A 175 -11.22 -8.38 -12.95
N GLU A 176 -11.37 -8.46 -14.26
CA GLU A 176 -12.03 -9.58 -14.91
C GLU A 176 -11.25 -10.89 -14.71
N ILE A 177 -9.91 -10.80 -14.64
CA ILE A 177 -9.02 -11.86 -14.16
C ILE A 177 -8.57 -11.44 -12.76
N ARG A 178 -8.88 -12.26 -11.77
CA ARG A 178 -8.59 -11.92 -10.37
C ARG A 178 -7.23 -12.46 -9.95
N GLY A 179 -6.32 -11.56 -9.67
CA GLY A 179 -5.08 -11.84 -8.96
C GLY A 179 -5.23 -11.70 -7.44
N GLU A 180 -4.12 -11.83 -6.72
CA GLU A 180 -4.06 -11.67 -5.27
C GLU A 180 -3.25 -10.43 -4.91
N HIS A 181 -3.79 -9.55 -4.10
CA HIS A 181 -3.07 -8.45 -3.48
C HIS A 181 -3.52 -8.13 -2.04
N HIS A 182 -4.21 -9.11 -1.41
CA HIS A 182 -4.66 -9.04 -0.02
C HIS A 182 -4.21 -10.32 0.69
N GLY A 183 -2.93 -10.63 0.61
CA GLY A 183 -2.41 -11.94 0.97
C GLY A 183 -1.58 -11.97 2.25
N THR A 184 -0.89 -10.92 2.64
CA THR A 184 -0.03 -10.91 3.82
C THR A 184 -0.83 -11.28 5.06
N TYR A 185 -1.90 -10.56 5.32
CA TYR A 185 -2.73 -10.73 6.49
C TYR A 185 -3.57 -12.02 6.46
N SER A 186 -4.29 -12.24 5.35
CA SER A 186 -5.27 -13.33 5.25
C SER A 186 -4.69 -14.67 4.84
N LYS A 187 -3.49 -14.70 4.23
CA LYS A 187 -2.88 -15.90 3.67
C LYS A 187 -1.41 -16.10 4.05
N GLY A 188 -0.86 -15.25 4.94
CA GLY A 188 0.52 -15.35 5.39
C GLY A 188 1.56 -15.17 4.28
N ARG A 189 1.28 -14.36 3.28
CA ARG A 189 2.15 -14.16 2.12
C ARG A 189 3.27 -13.17 2.40
N TRP A 190 4.09 -13.44 3.42
CA TRP A 190 5.19 -12.58 3.85
C TRP A 190 6.35 -12.49 2.88
N TRP A 191 6.44 -13.39 1.89
CA TRP A 191 7.51 -13.37 0.88
C TRP A 191 7.50 -12.13 -0.02
N TRP A 192 6.42 -11.37 -0.08
CA TRP A 192 6.41 -10.08 -0.78
C TRP A 192 7.45 -9.15 -0.17
N PHE A 193 7.51 -9.06 1.14
CA PHE A 193 8.51 -8.23 1.83
C PHE A 193 9.94 -8.74 1.57
N SER A 194 10.17 -10.05 1.61
CA SER A 194 11.48 -10.62 1.32
C SER A 194 11.91 -10.48 -0.14
N ARG A 195 10.97 -10.29 -1.05
CA ARG A 195 11.23 -9.93 -2.45
C ARG A 195 11.35 -8.42 -2.69
N GLY A 196 11.12 -7.60 -1.68
CA GLY A 196 11.29 -6.15 -1.73
C GLY A 196 10.14 -5.41 -2.41
N TYR A 197 8.91 -5.92 -2.41
CA TYR A 197 7.76 -5.24 -2.99
C TYR A 197 6.45 -5.46 -2.22
N THR A 198 5.44 -4.67 -2.57
CA THR A 198 4.04 -4.90 -2.21
C THR A 198 3.18 -4.83 -3.47
N PRO A 199 1.95 -5.33 -3.45
CA PRO A 199 1.01 -5.18 -4.58
C PRO A 199 0.77 -3.75 -5.04
N ALA A 200 1.06 -2.74 -4.21
CA ALA A 200 1.03 -1.33 -4.62
C ALA A 200 1.97 -1.05 -5.81
N GLY A 201 3.13 -1.71 -5.86
CA GLY A 201 4.06 -1.59 -6.99
C GLY A 201 3.49 -2.16 -8.29
N LEU A 202 2.83 -3.30 -8.21
CA LEU A 202 2.16 -3.91 -9.37
C LEU A 202 1.05 -3.00 -9.93
N GLU A 203 0.24 -2.39 -9.06
CA GLU A 203 -0.81 -1.47 -9.45
C GLU A 203 -0.24 -0.17 -10.02
N ALA A 204 0.82 0.37 -9.41
CA ALA A 204 1.53 1.55 -9.93
C ALA A 204 2.13 1.27 -11.32
N TRP A 205 2.71 0.08 -11.53
CA TRP A 205 3.23 -0.32 -12.83
C TRP A 205 2.13 -0.40 -13.88
N SER A 206 0.97 -0.99 -13.55
CA SER A 206 -0.19 -1.04 -14.45
C SER A 206 -0.68 0.36 -14.84
N CYS A 207 -0.65 1.33 -13.91
CA CYS A 207 -0.96 2.72 -14.20
C CYS A 207 0.07 3.39 -15.14
N ILE A 208 1.38 3.15 -14.94
CA ILE A 208 2.45 3.64 -15.84
C ILE A 208 2.21 3.12 -17.25
N ARG A 209 1.90 1.83 -17.40
CA ARG A 209 1.66 1.20 -18.69
C ARG A 209 0.33 1.66 -19.35
N ALA A 210 -0.67 2.01 -18.55
CA ALA A 210 -1.89 2.65 -19.04
C ALA A 210 -1.59 4.03 -19.65
N LEU A 211 -0.73 4.83 -19.01
CA LEU A 211 -0.27 6.11 -19.57
C LEU A 211 0.55 5.88 -20.85
N ASP A 212 1.42 4.85 -20.90
CA ASP A 212 2.17 4.51 -22.12
C ASP A 212 1.20 4.16 -23.28
N TYR A 213 0.09 3.44 -23.01
CA TYR A 213 -0.94 3.20 -24.00
C TYR A 213 -1.66 4.48 -24.45
N LEU A 214 -2.06 5.31 -23.50
CA LEU A 214 -2.77 6.57 -23.79
C LEU A 214 -1.93 7.51 -24.66
N GLU A 215 -0.61 7.51 -24.51
CA GLU A 215 0.30 8.28 -25.37
C GLU A 215 0.33 7.79 -26.82
N THR A 216 -0.14 6.58 -27.12
CA THR A 216 -0.25 6.07 -28.50
C THR A 216 -1.53 6.56 -29.21
N ARG A 217 -2.48 7.12 -28.46
CA ARG A 217 -3.80 7.49 -28.97
C ARG A 217 -3.80 8.91 -29.55
N LYS A 218 -4.34 9.06 -30.75
CA LYS A 218 -4.46 10.36 -31.43
C LYS A 218 -5.47 11.32 -30.76
N GLU A 219 -6.45 10.76 -30.05
CA GLU A 219 -7.48 11.49 -29.33
C GLU A 219 -6.96 12.12 -28.04
N VAL A 220 -5.75 11.75 -27.58
CA VAL A 220 -5.17 12.12 -26.29
C VAL A 220 -4.19 13.27 -26.42
N ASP A 221 -4.37 14.31 -25.63
CA ASP A 221 -3.36 15.33 -25.41
C ASP A 221 -2.35 14.87 -24.34
N LYS A 222 -1.18 14.48 -24.80
CA LYS A 222 -0.09 13.95 -23.95
C LYS A 222 0.45 14.95 -22.91
N THR A 223 0.09 16.20 -23.02
CA THR A 223 0.53 17.28 -22.10
C THR A 223 -0.48 17.55 -20.99
N ARG A 224 -1.67 16.93 -21.02
CA ARG A 224 -2.78 17.20 -20.10
C ARG A 224 -3.37 15.92 -19.50
N PHE A 225 -2.54 15.13 -18.82
CA PHE A 225 -3.01 13.97 -18.06
C PHE A 225 -3.44 14.37 -16.65
N GLY A 226 -4.60 13.88 -16.24
CA GLY A 226 -5.07 13.89 -14.86
C GLY A 226 -5.23 12.48 -14.31
N VAL A 227 -5.22 12.34 -12.98
CA VAL A 227 -5.51 11.08 -12.31
C VAL A 227 -6.45 11.30 -11.13
N THR A 228 -7.40 10.38 -10.98
CA THR A 228 -8.29 10.30 -9.83
C THR A 228 -8.73 8.87 -9.60
N GLY A 229 -9.27 8.63 -8.43
CA GLY A 229 -9.82 7.35 -8.02
C GLY A 229 -10.19 7.41 -6.55
N ARG A 230 -10.96 6.45 -6.07
CA ARG A 230 -11.48 6.46 -4.72
C ARG A 230 -11.03 5.24 -3.93
N SER A 231 -10.78 5.40 -2.61
CA SER A 231 -10.39 4.29 -1.70
C SER A 231 -9.07 3.65 -2.13
N GLY A 232 -9.03 2.36 -2.43
CA GLY A 232 -7.87 1.74 -3.10
C GLY A 232 -7.45 2.48 -4.35
N GLY A 233 -8.41 2.96 -5.17
CA GLY A 233 -8.13 3.83 -6.32
C GLY A 233 -7.57 5.19 -5.92
N GLY A 234 -7.94 5.72 -4.75
CA GLY A 234 -7.27 6.87 -4.14
C GLY A 234 -5.80 6.57 -3.87
N ALA A 235 -5.49 5.43 -3.25
CA ALA A 235 -4.11 4.99 -3.02
C ALA A 235 -3.32 4.88 -4.33
N TYR A 236 -3.88 4.25 -5.37
CA TYR A 236 -3.20 4.15 -6.67
C TYR A 236 -3.01 5.51 -7.33
N SER A 237 -3.95 6.44 -7.15
CA SER A 237 -3.80 7.83 -7.62
C SER A 237 -2.63 8.52 -6.92
N TRP A 238 -2.38 8.24 -5.64
CA TRP A 238 -1.21 8.73 -4.91
C TRP A 238 0.08 8.17 -5.49
N TRP A 239 0.15 6.84 -5.70
CA TRP A 239 1.35 6.22 -6.26
C TRP A 239 1.71 6.81 -7.61
N ILE A 240 0.77 6.82 -8.56
CA ILE A 240 1.07 7.28 -9.92
C ILE A 240 1.35 8.78 -9.97
N THR A 241 0.70 9.60 -9.11
CA THR A 241 1.01 11.03 -9.01
C THR A 241 2.44 11.26 -8.52
N ALA A 242 2.90 10.49 -7.53
CA ALA A 242 4.25 10.62 -6.98
C ALA A 242 5.33 10.12 -7.95
N LEU A 243 5.05 9.06 -8.72
CA LEU A 243 6.04 8.36 -9.55
C LEU A 243 6.14 8.91 -10.96
N ASP A 244 5.02 9.36 -11.57
CA ASP A 244 4.97 9.72 -13.00
C ASP A 244 4.66 11.20 -13.22
N GLU A 245 5.62 11.91 -13.74
CA GLU A 245 5.51 13.36 -13.97
C GLU A 245 4.64 13.73 -15.19
N ARG A 246 4.18 12.74 -15.97
CA ARG A 246 3.17 12.95 -17.02
C ARG A 246 1.83 13.39 -16.42
N ILE A 247 1.52 12.99 -15.19
CA ILE A 247 0.33 13.47 -14.46
C ILE A 247 0.50 14.95 -14.15
N LYS A 248 -0.37 15.78 -14.70
CA LYS A 248 -0.33 17.25 -14.57
C LYS A 248 -1.29 17.80 -13.52
N ALA A 249 -2.34 17.04 -13.19
CA ALA A 249 -3.25 17.35 -12.10
C ALA A 249 -3.77 16.07 -11.46
N SER A 250 -4.01 16.08 -10.16
CA SER A 250 -4.53 14.90 -9.45
C SER A 250 -5.59 15.28 -8.43
N ALA A 251 -6.55 14.38 -8.26
CA ALA A 251 -7.63 14.50 -7.28
C ALA A 251 -7.90 13.14 -6.60
N PRO A 252 -6.95 12.57 -5.83
CA PRO A 252 -7.16 11.33 -5.11
C PRO A 252 -8.27 11.49 -4.07
N THR A 253 -9.23 10.57 -4.07
CA THR A 253 -10.35 10.56 -3.11
C THR A 253 -10.13 9.48 -2.07
N ALA A 254 -9.86 9.86 -0.83
CA ALA A 254 -9.41 8.98 0.26
C ALA A 254 -8.08 8.27 -0.11
N GLY A 255 -7.77 7.14 0.49
CA GLY A 255 -6.60 6.33 0.13
C GLY A 255 -5.29 6.74 0.79
N VAL A 256 -5.28 7.74 1.66
CA VAL A 256 -4.13 8.14 2.48
C VAL A 256 -4.58 8.69 3.82
N THR A 257 -3.85 8.34 4.86
CA THR A 257 -3.81 9.02 6.16
C THR A 257 -2.42 8.88 6.75
N ASP A 258 -2.11 9.58 7.85
CA ASP A 258 -0.77 9.53 8.43
C ASP A 258 -0.51 8.28 9.29
N MET A 259 0.73 8.10 9.71
CA MET A 259 1.14 6.95 10.52
C MET A 259 0.47 6.91 11.90
N GLN A 260 0.05 8.05 12.46
CA GLN A 260 -0.71 8.06 13.71
C GLN A 260 -2.00 7.25 13.53
N ASN A 261 -2.81 7.59 12.52
CA ASN A 261 -4.04 6.85 12.27
C ASN A 261 -3.80 5.41 11.81
N GLN A 262 -2.79 5.18 10.98
CA GLN A 262 -2.54 3.84 10.44
C GLN A 262 -2.03 2.87 11.50
N VAL A 263 -1.04 3.28 12.29
CA VAL A 263 -0.31 2.39 13.21
C VAL A 263 -0.90 2.43 14.62
N ILE A 264 -1.14 3.64 15.18
CA ILE A 264 -1.58 3.78 16.57
C ILE A 264 -3.09 3.57 16.68
N ASP A 265 -3.86 4.19 15.77
CA ASP A 265 -5.32 4.08 15.79
C ASP A 265 -5.81 2.83 15.05
N GLY A 266 -4.92 2.14 14.31
CA GLY A 266 -5.22 0.89 13.60
C GLY A 266 -6.29 1.01 12.51
N CYS A 267 -6.50 2.21 11.96
CA CYS A 267 -7.65 2.47 11.07
C CYS A 267 -7.59 1.70 9.73
N VAL A 268 -6.40 1.27 9.31
CA VAL A 268 -6.19 0.50 8.08
C VAL A 268 -5.82 -0.95 8.35
N GLU A 269 -5.89 -1.39 9.60
CA GLU A 269 -5.59 -2.78 9.98
C GLU A 269 -6.46 -3.77 9.22
N GLY A 270 -5.83 -4.79 8.65
CA GLY A 270 -6.49 -5.79 7.81
C GLY A 270 -6.93 -5.31 6.43
N HIS A 271 -6.59 -4.08 6.02
CA HIS A 271 -6.83 -3.60 4.67
C HIS A 271 -5.85 -4.18 3.65
N CYS A 272 -6.16 -3.92 2.38
CA CYS A 272 -5.44 -4.46 1.24
C CYS A 272 -3.96 -4.04 1.21
N ASP A 273 -3.07 -4.99 0.95
CA ASP A 273 -1.62 -4.76 0.85
C ASP A 273 -1.23 -3.79 -0.28
N CYS A 274 -2.13 -3.56 -1.24
CA CYS A 274 -1.95 -2.57 -2.31
C CYS A 274 -1.95 -1.10 -1.85
N MET A 275 -2.28 -0.86 -0.57
CA MET A 275 -2.31 0.49 0.02
C MET A 275 -1.02 0.84 0.75
N PHE A 276 -0.04 -0.08 0.80
CA PHE A 276 1.20 0.08 1.54
C PHE A 276 2.41 -0.07 0.63
N PHE A 277 3.47 0.64 0.96
CA PHE A 277 4.81 0.40 0.44
C PHE A 277 5.67 -0.29 1.49
N LEU A 278 6.71 -1.00 1.05
CA LEU A 278 7.71 -1.56 1.95
C LEU A 278 8.53 -0.41 2.55
N ASN A 279 8.23 -0.03 3.79
CA ASN A 279 8.73 1.22 4.39
C ASN A 279 10.20 1.15 4.84
N THR A 280 11.08 0.74 3.92
CA THR A 280 12.53 0.61 4.10
C THR A 280 13.18 1.89 4.61
N TYR A 281 12.69 3.05 4.18
CA TYR A 281 13.27 4.34 4.51
C TYR A 281 12.54 5.05 5.67
N ARG A 282 11.66 4.35 6.38
CA ARG A 282 10.95 4.86 7.56
C ARG A 282 10.22 6.19 7.28
N TRP A 283 9.42 6.23 6.22
CA TRP A 283 8.66 7.41 5.83
C TRP A 283 7.35 7.55 6.62
N ASN A 284 6.95 8.81 6.87
CA ASN A 284 5.54 9.13 7.01
C ASN A 284 4.93 9.40 5.61
N PHE A 285 3.65 9.15 5.43
CA PHE A 285 2.96 9.24 4.13
C PHE A 285 2.99 10.64 3.50
N GLU A 286 3.21 11.69 4.27
CA GLU A 286 3.31 13.06 3.76
C GLU A 286 4.43 13.25 2.74
N ARG A 287 5.52 12.46 2.81
CA ARG A 287 6.60 12.52 1.80
C ARG A 287 6.11 12.09 0.43
N MET A 288 5.34 11.01 0.36
CA MET A 288 4.73 10.55 -0.87
C MET A 288 3.79 11.60 -1.46
N VAL A 289 2.91 12.15 -0.62
CA VAL A 289 1.94 13.17 -1.03
C VAL A 289 2.65 14.44 -1.54
N ALA A 290 3.73 14.85 -0.89
CA ALA A 290 4.53 16.01 -1.28
C ALA A 290 5.19 15.86 -2.67
N LEU A 291 5.47 14.64 -3.14
CA LEU A 291 6.02 14.40 -4.48
C LEU A 291 5.08 14.83 -5.62
N ALA A 292 3.83 15.16 -5.33
CA ALA A 292 2.95 15.83 -6.28
C ALA A 292 3.40 17.27 -6.59
N ALA A 293 4.01 17.96 -5.62
CA ALA A 293 4.42 19.36 -5.79
C ALA A 293 5.46 19.54 -6.91
N PRO A 294 5.37 20.62 -7.69
CA PRO A 294 4.43 21.76 -7.59
C PRO A 294 3.13 21.59 -8.41
N ARG A 295 2.83 20.37 -8.89
CA ARG A 295 1.68 20.07 -9.76
C ARG A 295 0.37 20.20 -8.98
N PRO A 296 -0.74 20.58 -9.63
CA PRO A 296 -2.05 20.68 -9.01
C PRO A 296 -2.50 19.39 -8.31
N LEU A 297 -2.80 19.48 -7.02
CA LEU A 297 -3.23 18.40 -6.15
C LEU A 297 -4.46 18.79 -5.33
N LEU A 298 -5.56 18.10 -5.50
CA LEU A 298 -6.72 18.17 -4.63
C LEU A 298 -6.78 16.92 -3.75
N ILE A 299 -6.63 17.07 -2.44
CA ILE A 299 -6.89 16.01 -1.48
C ILE A 299 -8.39 16.00 -1.22
N VAL A 300 -9.06 14.85 -1.44
CA VAL A 300 -10.52 14.73 -1.31
C VAL A 300 -10.85 13.67 -0.27
N ASN A 301 -11.66 13.99 0.73
CA ASN A 301 -12.06 13.04 1.78
C ASN A 301 -13.46 13.35 2.34
N THR A 302 -14.01 12.42 3.13
CA THR A 302 -15.19 12.65 3.93
C THR A 302 -14.84 12.83 5.41
N ASP A 303 -15.69 13.54 6.16
CA ASP A 303 -15.44 13.87 7.57
C ASP A 303 -15.67 12.68 8.53
N LYS A 304 -16.42 11.66 8.08
CA LYS A 304 -16.76 10.46 8.87
C LYS A 304 -16.14 9.19 8.28
N ASP A 305 -15.05 9.34 7.54
CA ASP A 305 -14.28 8.21 7.02
C ASP A 305 -13.53 7.53 8.16
N THR A 306 -13.83 6.26 8.41
CA THR A 306 -13.19 5.48 9.48
C THR A 306 -11.94 4.74 9.01
N ILE A 307 -11.73 4.64 7.68
CA ILE A 307 -10.55 4.01 7.09
C ILE A 307 -9.44 5.03 6.91
N PHE A 308 -9.80 6.25 6.51
CA PHE A 308 -8.88 7.38 6.35
C PHE A 308 -9.38 8.58 7.17
N PRO A 309 -9.22 8.55 8.50
CA PRO A 309 -9.74 9.57 9.39
C PRO A 309 -9.27 10.97 9.00
N ILE A 310 -10.21 11.91 9.03
CA ILE A 310 -9.99 13.27 8.52
C ILE A 310 -8.88 14.04 9.26
N ASP A 311 -8.65 13.74 10.52
CA ASP A 311 -7.59 14.39 11.31
C ASP A 311 -6.19 14.08 10.79
N GLY A 312 -5.91 12.81 10.42
CA GLY A 312 -4.63 12.43 9.80
C GLY A 312 -4.48 12.99 8.37
N VAL A 313 -5.58 12.97 7.59
CA VAL A 313 -5.61 13.61 6.27
C VAL A 313 -5.31 15.11 6.37
N PHE A 314 -5.86 15.77 7.39
CA PHE A 314 -5.63 17.20 7.62
C PHE A 314 -4.19 17.49 8.04
N ARG A 315 -3.57 16.65 8.88
CA ARG A 315 -2.14 16.80 9.23
C ARG A 315 -1.25 16.66 7.99
N ILE A 316 -1.51 15.68 7.12
CA ILE A 316 -0.81 15.54 5.84
C ILE A 316 -0.99 16.80 4.98
N TYR A 317 -2.23 17.25 4.78
CA TYR A 317 -2.51 18.46 4.01
C TYR A 317 -1.72 19.67 4.51
N GLN A 318 -1.72 19.92 5.82
CA GLN A 318 -1.00 21.05 6.42
C GLN A 318 0.51 20.97 6.19
N ASN A 319 1.11 19.80 6.31
CA ASN A 319 2.54 19.61 6.13
C ASN A 319 2.93 19.74 4.65
N VAL A 320 2.16 19.14 3.76
CA VAL A 320 2.41 19.23 2.30
C VAL A 320 2.17 20.65 1.77
N ARG A 321 1.17 21.36 2.27
CA ARG A 321 0.91 22.76 1.90
C ARG A 321 2.12 23.66 2.14
N LYS A 322 2.92 23.40 3.19
CA LYS A 322 4.17 24.15 3.43
C LYS A 322 5.14 24.01 2.26
N ILE A 323 5.25 22.83 1.64
CA ILE A 323 6.09 22.63 0.45
C ILE A 323 5.57 23.46 -0.73
N TYR A 324 4.25 23.46 -0.96
CA TYR A 324 3.67 24.32 -2.01
C TYR A 324 3.91 25.81 -1.75
N THR A 325 3.85 26.25 -0.50
CA THR A 325 4.17 27.63 -0.10
C THR A 325 5.65 27.96 -0.37
N LEU A 326 6.57 27.08 0.02
CA LEU A 326 8.00 27.28 -0.28
C LEU A 326 8.28 27.40 -1.78
N LEU A 327 7.50 26.71 -2.61
CA LEU A 327 7.61 26.74 -4.07
C LEU A 327 6.82 27.90 -4.73
N GLY A 328 6.11 28.74 -3.97
CA GLY A 328 5.25 29.81 -4.48
C GLY A 328 4.07 29.28 -5.32
N LYS A 329 3.50 28.12 -4.92
CA LYS A 329 2.44 27.41 -5.64
C LYS A 329 1.26 27.05 -4.73
N GLU A 330 0.92 27.87 -3.76
CA GLU A 330 -0.17 27.63 -2.79
C GLU A 330 -1.53 27.39 -3.46
N GLY A 331 -1.76 28.01 -4.62
CA GLY A 331 -2.98 27.82 -5.41
C GLY A 331 -3.08 26.46 -6.11
N ASN A 332 -2.02 25.66 -6.07
CA ASN A 332 -1.96 24.34 -6.68
C ASN A 332 -2.26 23.20 -5.68
N ILE A 333 -2.55 23.48 -4.42
CA ILE A 333 -2.98 22.47 -3.46
C ILE A 333 -4.33 22.86 -2.87
N GLY A 334 -5.24 21.88 -2.77
CA GLY A 334 -6.55 22.03 -2.15
C GLY A 334 -6.89 20.84 -1.25
N LEU A 335 -7.76 21.09 -0.28
CA LEU A 335 -8.41 20.05 0.52
C LEU A 335 -9.92 20.23 0.41
N GLN A 336 -10.61 19.18 -0.02
CA GLN A 336 -12.06 19.14 -0.05
C GLN A 336 -12.57 18.09 0.93
N VAL A 337 -13.45 18.49 1.82
CA VAL A 337 -14.11 17.62 2.78
C VAL A 337 -15.60 17.70 2.56
N SER A 338 -16.25 16.54 2.46
CA SER A 338 -17.71 16.43 2.38
C SER A 338 -18.25 15.63 3.57
N GLU A 339 -19.44 15.93 4.02
CA GLU A 339 -20.10 15.17 5.06
C GLU A 339 -20.39 13.73 4.59
N GLY A 340 -20.04 12.75 5.41
CA GLY A 340 -20.42 11.35 5.18
C GLY A 340 -19.35 10.33 5.50
N PRO A 341 -19.73 9.04 5.45
CA PRO A 341 -18.80 7.92 5.66
C PRO A 341 -17.95 7.65 4.43
N HIS A 342 -17.10 6.61 4.49
CA HIS A 342 -16.31 6.12 3.37
C HIS A 342 -17.16 5.64 2.20
N LYS A 343 -17.72 6.56 1.40
CA LYS A 343 -18.60 6.29 0.23
C LYS A 343 -18.28 7.21 -0.94
N ASP A 344 -18.64 6.77 -2.15
CA ASP A 344 -18.58 7.58 -3.36
C ASP A 344 -19.78 8.54 -3.36
N LEU A 345 -19.50 9.81 -3.06
CA LEU A 345 -20.53 10.85 -2.89
C LEU A 345 -20.41 11.90 -4.00
N GLN A 346 -21.55 12.35 -4.51
CA GLN A 346 -21.58 13.36 -5.57
C GLN A 346 -20.80 14.65 -5.24
N PRO A 347 -20.86 15.20 -4.00
CA PRO A 347 -20.08 16.40 -3.67
C PRO A 347 -18.56 16.20 -3.83
N LEU A 348 -18.04 15.00 -3.55
CA LEU A 348 -16.61 14.69 -3.75
C LEU A 348 -16.29 14.70 -5.25
N ASN A 349 -17.15 14.11 -6.07
CA ASN A 349 -16.95 13.99 -7.51
C ASN A 349 -16.98 15.36 -8.19
N ILE A 350 -17.94 16.22 -7.85
CA ILE A 350 -18.06 17.57 -8.39
C ILE A 350 -16.80 18.39 -8.12
N GLY A 351 -16.22 18.31 -6.93
CA GLY A 351 -14.98 19.01 -6.62
C GLY A 351 -13.79 18.52 -7.43
N ALA A 352 -13.66 17.21 -7.62
CA ALA A 352 -12.62 16.65 -8.49
C ALA A 352 -12.82 17.09 -9.94
N PHE A 353 -14.05 17.10 -10.45
CA PHE A 353 -14.37 17.58 -11.81
C PHE A 353 -14.00 19.05 -11.98
N HIS A 354 -14.39 19.90 -11.03
CA HIS A 354 -14.04 21.32 -11.03
C HIS A 354 -12.52 21.55 -11.00
N TRP A 355 -11.78 20.73 -10.25
CA TRP A 355 -10.31 20.78 -10.21
C TRP A 355 -9.69 20.53 -11.58
N PHE A 356 -10.16 19.51 -12.30
CA PHE A 356 -9.66 19.19 -13.63
C PHE A 356 -10.10 20.22 -14.67
N GLU A 357 -11.32 20.75 -14.62
CA GLU A 357 -11.74 21.86 -15.49
C GLU A 357 -10.80 23.05 -15.36
N ARG A 358 -10.45 23.41 -14.12
CA ARG A 358 -9.53 24.51 -13.85
C ARG A 358 -8.12 24.23 -14.38
N PHE A 359 -7.53 23.10 -14.02
CA PHE A 359 -6.09 22.88 -14.25
C PHE A 359 -5.75 22.17 -15.57
N LEU A 360 -6.66 21.46 -16.18
CA LEU A 360 -6.43 20.79 -17.45
C LEU A 360 -7.07 21.54 -18.64
N LYS A 361 -8.07 22.38 -18.39
CA LYS A 361 -8.75 23.15 -19.44
C LYS A 361 -8.64 24.67 -19.27
N GLY A 362 -8.18 25.15 -18.13
CA GLY A 362 -8.05 26.57 -17.84
C GLY A 362 -9.41 27.26 -17.57
N ALA A 363 -10.40 26.51 -17.09
CA ALA A 363 -11.69 27.08 -16.71
C ALA A 363 -11.54 28.02 -15.52
N ASP A 364 -12.44 29.01 -15.42
CA ASP A 364 -12.52 29.92 -14.30
C ASP A 364 -12.69 29.12 -12.99
N SER A 365 -11.91 29.45 -11.97
CA SER A 365 -11.99 28.84 -10.65
C SER A 365 -13.34 29.09 -9.94
N MET A 366 -14.12 30.05 -10.42
CA MET A 366 -15.47 30.35 -9.93
C MET A 366 -16.58 29.72 -10.78
N ALA A 367 -16.23 28.96 -11.83
CA ALA A 367 -17.22 28.25 -12.62
C ALA A 367 -17.98 27.25 -11.76
N VAL A 368 -19.29 27.25 -11.89
CA VAL A 368 -20.16 26.32 -11.14
C VAL A 368 -20.36 25.06 -11.95
N LEU A 369 -20.14 23.91 -11.31
CA LEU A 369 -20.52 22.59 -11.82
C LEU A 369 -21.61 22.04 -10.91
N ASP A 370 -22.81 21.91 -11.41
CA ASP A 370 -24.00 21.44 -10.69
C ASP A 370 -24.43 20.01 -11.08
N GLU A 371 -23.82 19.47 -12.14
CA GLU A 371 -24.12 18.13 -12.62
C GLU A 371 -23.13 17.09 -12.10
N GLY A 372 -23.63 16.18 -11.29
CA GLY A 372 -22.89 15.01 -10.80
C GLY A 372 -22.88 13.85 -11.80
N ALA A 373 -21.98 12.91 -11.58
CA ALA A 373 -21.90 11.69 -12.36
C ALA A 373 -23.05 10.71 -12.01
N LYS A 374 -23.71 10.14 -13.01
CA LYS A 374 -24.84 9.20 -12.83
C LYS A 374 -24.56 7.89 -13.54
N LYS A 375 -24.86 6.76 -12.87
CA LYS A 375 -24.77 5.43 -13.48
C LYS A 375 -25.82 5.26 -14.58
N THR A 376 -25.36 4.91 -15.78
CA THR A 376 -26.22 4.80 -16.97
C THR A 376 -25.99 3.52 -17.75
N ILE A 377 -24.88 2.83 -17.53
CA ILE A 377 -24.50 1.63 -18.31
C ILE A 377 -24.68 0.38 -17.45
N GLN A 378 -25.26 -0.66 -18.04
CA GLN A 378 -25.35 -1.96 -17.39
C GLN A 378 -23.95 -2.57 -17.25
N PRO A 379 -23.50 -2.98 -16.06
CA PRO A 379 -22.14 -3.46 -15.83
C PRO A 379 -21.69 -4.58 -16.77
N ALA A 380 -22.58 -5.52 -17.10
CA ALA A 380 -22.25 -6.63 -17.99
C ALA A 380 -21.86 -6.19 -19.42
N SER A 381 -22.37 -5.02 -19.87
CA SER A 381 -22.02 -4.48 -21.19
C SER A 381 -20.58 -3.97 -21.27
N LEU A 382 -19.97 -3.68 -20.11
CA LEU A 382 -18.60 -3.16 -20.01
C LEU A 382 -17.51 -4.23 -19.96
N ARG A 383 -17.92 -5.50 -19.86
CA ARG A 383 -17.00 -6.63 -19.84
C ARG A 383 -16.16 -6.70 -21.12
N VAL A 384 -14.86 -6.91 -20.96
CA VAL A 384 -13.86 -6.92 -22.03
C VAL A 384 -13.68 -8.32 -22.61
N PHE A 385 -13.49 -9.33 -21.74
CA PHE A 385 -13.23 -10.70 -22.19
C PHE A 385 -14.51 -11.51 -22.32
N THR A 386 -14.68 -12.19 -23.46
CA THR A 386 -15.62 -13.31 -23.59
C THR A 386 -15.07 -14.57 -22.96
N GLU A 387 -13.77 -14.83 -23.20
CA GLU A 387 -13.01 -15.93 -22.62
C GLU A 387 -11.70 -15.37 -22.05
N ILE A 388 -11.30 -15.85 -20.87
CA ILE A 388 -10.04 -15.46 -20.24
C ILE A 388 -8.87 -16.00 -21.08
N PRO A 389 -7.85 -15.17 -21.39
CA PRO A 389 -6.66 -15.61 -22.10
C PRO A 389 -5.95 -16.75 -21.38
N LYS A 390 -5.52 -17.77 -22.11
CA LYS A 390 -4.88 -18.96 -21.52
C LYS A 390 -3.46 -18.72 -21.01
N ASP A 391 -2.82 -17.68 -21.51
CA ASP A 391 -1.46 -17.26 -21.17
C ASP A 391 -1.44 -16.21 -20.04
N GLU A 392 -2.59 -15.98 -19.38
CA GLU A 392 -2.65 -15.02 -18.27
C GLU A 392 -1.77 -15.46 -17.08
N ILE A 393 -1.15 -14.48 -16.45
CA ILE A 393 -0.39 -14.63 -15.22
C ILE A 393 -0.95 -13.78 -14.08
N ASN A 394 -2.10 -13.13 -14.28
CA ASN A 394 -2.75 -12.31 -13.26
C ASN A 394 -3.02 -13.09 -11.98
N THR A 395 -3.46 -14.35 -12.10
CA THR A 395 -3.73 -15.25 -10.97
C THR A 395 -2.48 -15.66 -10.19
N LYS A 396 -1.30 -15.38 -10.75
CA LYS A 396 0.02 -15.66 -10.15
C LYS A 396 0.88 -14.40 -10.03
N ALA A 397 0.30 -13.23 -10.21
CA ALA A 397 1.04 -11.96 -10.21
C ALA A 397 1.76 -11.71 -8.88
N ASP A 398 1.19 -12.18 -7.78
CA ASP A 398 1.78 -12.14 -6.44
C ASP A 398 3.08 -12.96 -6.32
N GLU A 399 3.27 -13.96 -7.18
CA GLU A 399 4.47 -14.81 -7.22
C GLU A 399 5.46 -14.39 -8.32
N THR A 400 4.99 -13.72 -9.36
CA THR A 400 5.75 -13.52 -10.60
C THR A 400 6.15 -12.07 -10.89
N PHE A 401 5.48 -11.09 -10.29
CA PHE A 401 5.72 -9.67 -10.58
C PHE A 401 7.16 -9.23 -10.32
N VAL A 402 7.71 -9.56 -9.15
CA VAL A 402 9.13 -9.39 -8.87
C VAL A 402 9.79 -10.76 -8.93
N PRO A 403 10.68 -11.00 -9.91
CA PRO A 403 11.35 -12.29 -10.03
C PRO A 403 12.25 -12.56 -8.81
N MET A 404 12.42 -13.84 -8.50
CA MET A 404 13.39 -14.24 -7.47
C MET A 404 14.81 -13.79 -7.86
N ALA A 405 15.54 -13.24 -6.89
CA ALA A 405 16.94 -12.91 -7.07
C ALA A 405 17.75 -14.16 -7.42
N LYS A 406 18.69 -14.01 -8.34
CA LYS A 406 19.65 -15.08 -8.63
C LYS A 406 20.71 -15.12 -7.54
N ALA A 407 21.04 -16.32 -7.09
CA ALA A 407 22.17 -16.48 -6.18
C ALA A 407 23.45 -15.91 -6.84
N PRO A 408 24.22 -15.08 -6.15
CA PRO A 408 25.49 -14.61 -6.68
C PRO A 408 26.48 -15.77 -6.84
N ALA A 409 27.48 -15.59 -7.69
CA ALA A 409 28.56 -16.55 -7.80
C ALA A 409 29.24 -16.73 -6.44
N PRO A 410 29.58 -17.97 -6.05
CA PRO A 410 30.32 -18.21 -4.83
C PRO A 410 31.66 -17.43 -4.81
N ALA A 411 31.99 -16.87 -3.65
CA ALA A 411 33.30 -16.25 -3.46
C ALA A 411 34.43 -17.28 -3.70
N THR A 412 35.45 -16.89 -4.44
CA THR A 412 36.55 -17.79 -4.83
C THR A 412 37.68 -17.83 -3.81
N ASN A 413 37.73 -16.85 -2.90
CA ASN A 413 38.74 -16.73 -1.83
C ASN A 413 38.20 -15.91 -0.66
N ALA A 414 38.96 -15.86 0.43
CA ALA A 414 38.55 -15.15 1.65
C ALA A 414 38.36 -13.63 1.47
N ALA A 415 39.15 -13.00 0.60
CA ALA A 415 39.04 -11.56 0.34
C ALA A 415 37.75 -11.23 -0.42
N ASP A 416 37.38 -12.03 -1.43
CA ASP A 416 36.13 -11.91 -2.16
C ASP A 416 34.95 -12.13 -1.23
N TRP A 417 35.03 -13.14 -0.34
CA TRP A 417 33.99 -13.39 0.66
C TRP A 417 33.84 -12.21 1.62
N SER A 418 34.93 -11.68 2.15
CA SER A 418 34.89 -10.53 3.07
C SER A 418 34.19 -9.35 2.39
N LYS A 419 34.56 -9.00 1.16
CA LYS A 419 33.94 -7.91 0.41
C LYS A 419 32.44 -8.13 0.17
N GLN A 420 32.06 -9.36 -0.21
CA GLN A 420 30.66 -9.71 -0.47
C GLN A 420 29.83 -9.67 0.81
N SER A 421 30.32 -10.25 1.90
CA SER A 421 29.65 -10.25 3.20
C SER A 421 29.52 -8.85 3.79
N ASP A 422 30.56 -8.01 3.66
CA ASP A 422 30.52 -6.62 4.12
C ASP A 422 29.45 -5.81 3.37
N THR A 423 29.34 -6.00 2.04
CA THR A 423 28.31 -5.38 1.23
C THR A 423 26.91 -5.79 1.70
N TRP A 424 26.68 -7.08 1.89
CA TRP A 424 25.39 -7.59 2.36
C TRP A 424 25.04 -7.11 3.77
N MET A 425 26.03 -7.09 4.67
CA MET A 425 25.83 -6.58 6.03
C MET A 425 25.50 -5.09 6.05
N GLN A 426 26.10 -4.29 5.17
CA GLN A 426 25.78 -2.87 5.02
C GLN A 426 24.35 -2.68 4.52
N GLU A 427 23.94 -3.43 3.50
CA GLU A 427 22.57 -3.36 2.98
C GLU A 427 21.53 -3.83 3.99
N LEU A 428 21.79 -4.94 4.70
CA LEU A 428 20.91 -5.42 5.78
C LEU A 428 20.74 -4.35 6.87
N LYS A 429 21.82 -3.72 7.31
CA LYS A 429 21.76 -2.66 8.32
C LYS A 429 21.04 -1.41 7.82
N ALA A 430 21.25 -1.04 6.56
CA ALA A 430 20.69 0.17 5.99
C ALA A 430 19.20 0.04 5.60
N LYS A 431 18.76 -1.17 5.19
CA LYS A 431 17.44 -1.38 4.58
C LYS A 431 16.50 -2.26 5.40
N VAL A 432 17.01 -3.26 6.12
CA VAL A 432 16.21 -4.21 6.88
C VAL A 432 16.21 -3.89 8.38
N PHE A 433 17.39 -3.60 8.92
CA PHE A 433 17.60 -3.33 10.35
C PHE A 433 17.84 -1.85 10.68
N ASN A 434 17.44 -0.96 9.80
CA ASN A 434 17.65 0.47 9.99
C ASN A 434 16.83 1.09 11.16
N GLY A 435 15.86 0.35 11.67
CA GLY A 435 15.13 0.67 12.91
C GLY A 435 15.81 0.19 14.19
N TRP A 436 16.92 -0.55 14.09
CA TRP A 436 17.65 -1.00 15.27
C TRP A 436 18.35 0.17 15.97
N PRO A 437 18.53 0.10 17.30
CA PRO A 437 19.27 1.12 18.03
C PRO A 437 20.67 1.30 17.44
N LYS A 438 21.05 2.53 17.15
CA LYS A 438 22.38 2.88 16.64
C LYS A 438 23.45 2.77 17.73
N ASP A 439 23.08 3.13 18.94
CA ASP A 439 23.91 3.04 20.13
C ASP A 439 23.37 1.92 21.00
N ILE A 440 24.18 0.89 21.20
CA ILE A 440 23.88 -0.14 22.19
C ILE A 440 24.20 0.47 23.55
N ALA A 441 23.17 1.03 24.18
CA ALA A 441 23.27 1.43 25.58
C ALA A 441 23.66 0.21 26.43
N SER A 442 24.20 0.44 27.64
CA SER A 442 24.43 -0.65 28.57
C SER A 442 23.13 -1.45 28.75
N VAL A 443 23.19 -2.75 28.45
CA VAL A 443 22.05 -3.67 28.63
C VAL A 443 21.63 -3.84 30.08
N ASN A 444 22.37 -3.23 31.02
CA ASN A 444 22.07 -3.13 32.44
C ASN A 444 21.55 -4.45 33.04
N PRO A 445 22.31 -5.57 32.97
CA PRO A 445 21.83 -6.86 33.44
C PRO A 445 21.68 -6.88 34.95
N GLN A 446 20.49 -7.21 35.41
CA GLN A 446 20.18 -7.39 36.83
C GLN A 446 19.99 -8.88 37.11
N LYS A 447 20.78 -9.40 38.06
CA LYS A 447 20.63 -10.78 38.51
C LYS A 447 19.38 -10.88 39.37
N GLU A 448 18.38 -11.62 38.92
CA GLU A 448 17.12 -11.82 39.62
C GLU A 448 17.16 -13.00 40.60
N SER A 449 17.69 -14.13 40.11
CA SER A 449 17.74 -15.35 40.91
C SER A 449 18.81 -16.30 40.40
N SER A 450 19.20 -17.26 41.25
CA SER A 450 20.12 -18.33 40.88
C SER A 450 19.86 -19.55 41.76
N ALA A 451 19.87 -20.73 41.16
CA ALA A 451 19.78 -22.01 41.86
C ALA A 451 20.77 -23.03 41.30
N GLU A 452 21.17 -23.94 42.12
CA GLU A 452 21.96 -25.11 41.74
C GLU A 452 21.17 -26.37 42.10
N VAL A 453 21.03 -27.27 41.13
CA VAL A 453 20.37 -28.58 41.32
C VAL A 453 21.15 -29.62 40.53
N ASP A 454 21.58 -30.72 41.21
CA ASP A 454 22.28 -31.83 40.59
C ASP A 454 23.53 -31.43 39.79
N GLY A 455 24.31 -30.46 40.29
CA GLY A 455 25.53 -29.98 39.63
C GLY A 455 25.29 -29.12 38.41
N ILE A 456 24.05 -28.67 38.18
CA ILE A 456 23.68 -27.70 37.16
C ILE A 456 23.27 -26.41 37.85
N ARG A 457 23.84 -25.26 37.40
CA ARG A 457 23.45 -23.93 37.86
C ARG A 457 22.61 -23.25 36.79
N MET A 458 21.46 -22.72 37.20
CA MET A 458 20.67 -21.81 36.40
C MET A 458 20.62 -20.43 37.07
N THR A 459 20.88 -19.40 36.31
CA THR A 459 20.81 -18.00 36.76
C THR A 459 19.91 -17.21 35.84
N ALA A 460 18.94 -16.48 36.38
CA ALA A 460 18.07 -15.59 35.67
C ALA A 460 18.57 -14.14 35.79
N TYR A 461 18.64 -13.45 34.66
CA TYR A 461 18.94 -12.03 34.55
C TYR A 461 17.82 -11.34 33.80
N ASP A 462 17.45 -10.15 34.25
CA ASP A 462 16.66 -9.22 33.46
C ASP A 462 17.60 -8.15 32.87
N PHE A 463 17.38 -7.80 31.62
CA PHE A 463 18.19 -6.80 30.93
C PHE A 463 17.36 -5.93 30.00
N ASP A 464 17.84 -4.69 29.78
CA ASP A 464 17.21 -3.75 28.86
C ASP A 464 17.73 -4.03 27.44
N SER A 465 16.84 -4.47 26.56
CA SER A 465 17.16 -4.68 25.14
C SER A 465 17.14 -3.35 24.39
N GLN A 466 15.98 -2.72 24.32
CA GLN A 466 15.74 -1.36 23.83
C GLN A 466 14.40 -0.89 24.40
N SER A 467 14.19 0.43 24.54
CA SER A 467 12.89 0.92 25.01
C SER A 467 11.75 0.43 24.08
N PRO A 468 10.64 -0.07 24.63
CA PRO A 468 10.35 -0.28 26.06
C PRO A 468 10.64 -1.71 26.55
N PHE A 469 11.43 -2.50 25.86
CA PHE A 469 11.60 -3.94 26.11
C PHE A 469 12.65 -4.23 27.17
N ARG A 470 12.21 -4.90 28.24
CA ARG A 470 13.04 -5.58 29.21
C ARG A 470 12.83 -7.08 29.04
N LEU A 471 13.92 -7.82 28.84
CA LEU A 471 13.90 -9.24 28.52
C LEU A 471 14.55 -10.05 29.64
N ARG A 472 14.15 -11.32 29.75
CA ARG A 472 14.75 -12.27 30.66
C ARG A 472 15.71 -13.20 29.95
N LEU A 473 16.90 -13.40 30.53
CA LEU A 473 17.93 -14.32 30.08
C LEU A 473 18.16 -15.38 31.15
N TYR A 474 18.06 -16.64 30.79
CA TYR A 474 18.47 -17.76 31.62
C TYR A 474 19.84 -18.27 31.17
N ILE A 475 20.80 -18.28 32.07
CA ILE A 475 22.12 -18.87 31.83
C ILE A 475 22.18 -20.21 32.56
N VAL A 476 22.37 -21.30 31.80
CA VAL A 476 22.44 -22.66 32.32
C VAL A 476 23.81 -23.24 32.04
N HIS A 477 24.49 -23.71 33.05
CA HIS A 477 25.82 -24.32 32.92
C HIS A 477 26.10 -25.32 34.05
N ARG A 478 27.16 -26.14 33.91
CA ARG A 478 27.62 -26.98 35.01
C ARG A 478 28.09 -26.10 36.17
N ASP A 479 27.70 -26.44 37.40
CA ASP A 479 28.15 -25.73 38.58
C ASP A 479 29.68 -25.76 38.71
N GLY A 480 30.26 -24.70 39.25
CA GLY A 480 31.69 -24.54 39.39
C GLY A 480 32.48 -24.21 38.08
N LEU A 481 31.80 -24.15 36.94
CA LEU A 481 32.40 -23.73 35.68
C LEU A 481 32.62 -22.20 35.69
N ARG A 482 33.88 -21.76 35.43
CA ARG A 482 34.21 -20.33 35.34
C ARG A 482 34.05 -19.83 33.90
N ALA A 483 33.77 -18.56 33.74
CA ALA A 483 33.58 -17.95 32.41
C ALA A 483 34.79 -18.18 31.47
N GLU A 484 36.03 -18.14 32.03
CA GLU A 484 37.26 -18.37 31.31
C GLU A 484 37.46 -19.82 30.84
N ASP A 485 36.74 -20.76 31.40
CA ASP A 485 36.78 -22.18 31.05
C ASP A 485 35.72 -22.54 29.97
N LEU A 486 34.87 -21.58 29.56
CA LEU A 486 33.84 -21.80 28.55
C LEU A 486 34.49 -21.93 27.15
N GLN A 487 34.32 -23.07 26.53
CA GLN A 487 34.74 -23.33 25.14
C GLN A 487 33.62 -23.13 24.14
N LEU A 488 32.37 -23.18 24.59
CA LEU A 488 31.19 -23.03 23.76
C LEU A 488 30.08 -22.34 24.56
N VAL A 489 29.44 -21.36 23.95
CA VAL A 489 28.20 -20.74 24.43
C VAL A 489 27.16 -20.87 23.32
N ALA A 490 26.03 -21.51 23.63
CA ALA A 490 24.89 -21.57 22.73
C ALA A 490 23.84 -20.54 23.17
N LEU A 491 23.47 -19.64 22.28
CA LEU A 491 22.39 -18.68 22.50
C LEU A 491 21.14 -19.17 21.77
N ASN A 492 20.07 -19.39 22.53
CA ASN A 492 18.76 -19.73 21.99
C ASN A 492 17.81 -18.54 22.22
N VAL A 493 17.20 -18.04 21.16
CA VAL A 493 16.08 -17.11 21.22
C VAL A 493 14.81 -17.94 21.10
N LEU A 494 14.00 -17.95 22.16
CA LEU A 494 12.86 -18.84 22.28
C LEU A 494 11.60 -18.15 21.71
N ASP A 495 10.89 -18.87 20.83
CA ASP A 495 9.49 -18.64 20.53
C ASP A 495 8.59 -19.40 21.53
N GLU A 496 7.28 -19.41 21.32
CA GLU A 496 6.32 -20.06 22.22
C GLU A 496 6.63 -21.57 22.35
N ALA A 497 6.88 -22.26 21.24
CA ALA A 497 7.21 -23.70 21.25
C ALA A 497 8.56 -23.96 21.91
N GLY A 498 9.56 -23.14 21.65
CA GLY A 498 10.86 -23.20 22.31
C GLY A 498 10.79 -22.91 23.81
N TRP A 499 9.88 -22.02 24.24
CA TRP A 499 9.62 -21.77 25.64
C TRP A 499 8.99 -22.99 26.33
N ASP A 500 8.02 -23.64 25.70
CA ASP A 500 7.40 -24.85 26.22
C ASP A 500 8.43 -25.98 26.36
N GLU A 501 9.32 -26.16 25.39
CA GLU A 501 10.41 -27.14 25.44
C GLU A 501 11.40 -26.81 26.57
N PHE A 502 11.76 -25.53 26.72
CA PHE A 502 12.60 -25.07 27.83
C PHE A 502 11.95 -25.38 29.19
N CYS A 503 10.68 -25.06 29.35
CA CYS A 503 9.93 -25.37 30.55
C CYS A 503 9.87 -26.90 30.81
N ALA A 504 9.54 -27.70 29.82
CA ALA A 504 9.50 -29.16 29.94
C ALA A 504 10.85 -29.74 30.38
N THR A 505 11.96 -29.13 29.94
CA THR A 505 13.31 -29.59 30.28
C THR A 505 13.74 -29.19 31.69
N TYR A 506 13.42 -28.00 32.13
CA TYR A 506 14.01 -27.42 33.35
C TYR A 506 13.03 -27.21 34.51
N HIS A 507 11.73 -27.17 34.29
CA HIS A 507 10.75 -26.81 35.32
C HIS A 507 10.78 -27.76 36.53
N SER A 508 10.99 -29.06 36.31
CA SER A 508 11.06 -30.04 37.41
C SER A 508 12.18 -29.76 38.42
N ARG A 509 13.28 -29.11 37.98
CA ARG A 509 14.45 -28.75 38.79
C ARG A 509 14.47 -27.31 39.22
N PHE A 510 14.03 -26.41 38.35
CA PHE A 510 14.15 -24.97 38.52
C PHE A 510 12.82 -24.20 38.45
N GLY A 511 11.68 -24.87 38.69
CA GLY A 511 10.34 -24.29 38.55
C GLY A 511 10.19 -22.94 39.26
N LYS A 512 10.64 -22.84 40.51
CA LYS A 512 10.59 -21.59 41.30
C LYS A 512 11.38 -20.42 40.66
N LEU A 513 12.35 -20.71 39.80
CA LEU A 513 13.19 -19.72 39.12
C LEU A 513 12.59 -19.32 37.77
N ILE A 514 11.84 -20.23 37.15
CA ILE A 514 11.18 -20.02 35.85
C ILE A 514 9.81 -19.33 36.01
N GLU A 515 9.10 -19.56 37.11
CA GLU A 515 7.77 -19.02 37.40
C GLU A 515 7.74 -17.56 37.91
N VAL A 516 8.87 -16.91 38.07
CA VAL A 516 8.95 -15.53 38.61
C VAL A 516 8.66 -14.48 37.54
#